data_b4de92ee76675adfa9fbc6767255f66f
#
_entry.id   b4de92ee76675adfa9fbc6767255f66f
#
_cell.length_a   1.000
_cell.length_b   1.000
_cell.length_c   1.000
_cell.angle_alpha   90.00
_cell.angle_beta   90.00
_cell.angle_gamma   90.00
#
_symmetry.space_group_name_H-M   'P 1'
#
loop_
_entity.id
_entity.type
_entity.pdbx_description
1 polymer ?
#
loop_
_entity_poly.entity_id
_entity_poly.type
_entity_poly.pdbx_seq_one_letter_code
_entity_poly.pdbx_strand_id
1 'polypeptide(L)' 'AALMQLKEEWTSFKVRHPKFPSFMKAVRGRALAEGTVIDIRVTAPDGTVLNSNLKLKKEDLDLIYRIHELI' A
#
# COMPACT_ATOMS: atom_id res chain seq x y z
N ALA A 1 -6.79 -4.71 -23.33
CA ALA A 1 -5.57 -5.31 -22.81
C ALA A 1 -5.59 -5.38 -21.31
N ALA A 2 -4.85 -6.34 -20.73
CA ALA A 2 -4.84 -6.58 -19.28
C ALA A 2 -4.40 -5.36 -18.48
N LEU A 3 -3.43 -4.59 -18.98
CA LEU A 3 -2.93 -3.41 -18.28
C LEU A 3 -3.97 -2.29 -18.19
N MET A 4 -4.76 -2.10 -19.23
CA MET A 4 -5.82 -1.08 -19.22
C MET A 4 -6.93 -1.48 -18.26
N GLN A 5 -7.30 -2.75 -18.26
CA GLN A 5 -8.28 -3.28 -17.33
C GLN A 5 -7.84 -3.11 -15.88
N LEU A 6 -6.57 -3.37 -15.62
CA LEU A 6 -6.00 -3.18 -14.28
C LEU A 6 -6.07 -1.72 -13.83
N LYS A 7 -5.81 -0.78 -14.74
CA LYS A 7 -5.93 0.64 -14.43
C LYS A 7 -7.36 1.04 -14.09
N GLU A 8 -8.34 0.51 -14.83
CA GLU A 8 -9.75 0.78 -14.57
C GLU A 8 -10.18 0.22 -13.21
N GLU A 9 -9.75 -0.99 -12.89
CA GLU A 9 -10.04 -1.62 -11.61
C GLU A 9 -9.40 -0.86 -10.46
N TRP A 10 -8.18 -0.37 -10.65
CA TRP A 10 -7.49 0.45 -9.65
C TRP A 10 -8.23 1.77 -9.43
N THR A 11 -8.70 2.40 -10.50
CA THR A 11 -9.49 3.62 -10.40
C THR A 11 -10.78 3.39 -9.64
N SER A 12 -11.47 2.29 -9.93
CA SER A 12 -12.69 1.91 -9.21
C SER A 12 -12.42 1.66 -7.73
N PHE A 13 -11.31 1.00 -7.42
CA PHE A 13 -10.88 0.78 -6.04
C PHE A 13 -10.69 2.10 -5.31
N LYS A 14 -10.02 3.07 -5.94
CA LYS A 14 -9.79 4.38 -5.33
C LYS A 14 -11.08 5.13 -5.04
N VAL A 15 -12.08 4.97 -5.91
CA VAL A 15 -13.39 5.58 -5.71
C VAL A 15 -14.11 4.98 -4.52
N ARG A 16 -14.03 3.64 -4.36
CA ARG A 16 -14.65 2.96 -3.22
C ARG A 16 -13.93 3.25 -1.90
N HIS A 17 -12.62 3.53 -1.97
CA HIS A 17 -11.79 3.72 -0.79
C HIS A 17 -10.99 5.03 -0.91
N PRO A 18 -11.67 6.19 -0.85
CA PRO A 18 -11.02 7.46 -1.16
C PRO A 18 -9.92 7.87 -0.18
N LYS A 19 -9.96 7.36 1.05
CA LYS A 19 -8.93 7.66 2.04
C LYS A 19 -7.63 6.92 1.78
N PHE A 20 -7.68 5.80 1.08
CA PHE A 20 -6.50 4.97 0.86
C PHE A 20 -5.47 5.64 -0.04
N PRO A 21 -5.83 6.20 -1.21
CA PRO A 21 -4.86 6.93 -2.03
C PRO A 21 -4.21 8.11 -1.31
N SER A 22 -4.98 8.86 -0.54
CA SER A 22 -4.44 9.97 0.24
C SER A 22 -3.45 9.48 1.30
N PHE A 23 -3.77 8.38 1.95
CA PHE A 23 -2.89 7.73 2.91
C PHE A 23 -1.58 7.28 2.25
N MET A 24 -1.67 6.63 1.09
CA MET A 24 -0.49 6.15 0.37
C MET A 24 0.39 7.30 -0.09
N LYS A 25 -0.23 8.41 -0.52
CA LYS A 25 0.52 9.60 -0.91
C LYS A 25 1.29 10.18 0.29
N ALA A 26 0.65 10.24 1.45
CA ALA A 26 1.29 10.73 2.67
C ALA A 26 2.44 9.82 3.09
N VAL A 27 2.26 8.52 2.99
CA VAL A 27 3.31 7.55 3.30
C VAL A 27 4.52 7.75 2.40
N ARG A 28 4.30 7.89 1.09
CA ARG A 28 5.40 8.13 0.15
C ARG A 28 6.14 9.44 0.41
N GLY A 29 5.40 10.47 0.80
CA GLY A 29 6.00 11.78 1.02
C GLY A 29 6.72 11.94 2.35
N ARG A 30 6.36 11.16 3.36
CA ARG A 30 6.84 11.37 4.73
C ARG A 30 7.49 10.18 5.39
N ALA A 31 7.12 8.97 4.99
CA ALA A 31 7.44 7.78 5.78
C ALA A 31 8.29 6.74 5.06
N LEU A 32 8.57 6.89 3.77
CA LEU A 32 9.40 5.92 3.07
C LEU A 32 10.87 6.18 3.36
N ALA A 33 11.31 5.74 4.52
CA ALA A 33 12.68 5.86 4.97
C ALA A 33 13.10 4.56 5.65
N GLU A 34 14.40 4.32 5.69
CA GLU A 34 14.93 3.18 6.43
C GLU A 34 14.56 3.31 7.90
N GLY A 35 14.07 2.24 8.48
CA GLY A 35 13.65 2.22 9.87
C GLY A 35 12.17 2.52 10.10
N THR A 36 11.44 2.90 9.06
CA THR A 36 9.98 3.09 9.18
C THR A 36 9.32 1.75 9.51
N VAL A 37 8.40 1.77 10.46
CA VAL A 37 7.63 0.58 10.84
C VAL A 37 6.24 0.68 10.22
N ILE A 38 5.82 -0.38 9.55
CA ILE A 38 4.47 -0.51 9.01
C ILE A 38 3.73 -1.53 9.84
N ASP A 39 2.66 -1.10 10.50
CA ASP A 39 1.77 -1.98 11.24
C ASP A 39 0.56 -2.29 10.38
N ILE A 40 0.28 -3.57 10.22
CA ILE A 40 -0.84 -4.03 9.41
C ILE A 40 -1.83 -4.76 10.33
N ARG A 41 -3.07 -4.33 10.29
CA ARG A 41 -4.15 -4.97 11.03
C ARG A 41 -5.27 -5.32 10.06
N VAL A 42 -5.62 -6.59 10.07
CA VAL A 42 -6.74 -7.09 9.24
C VAL A 42 -7.79 -7.68 10.17
N THR A 43 -9.01 -7.17 10.05
CA THR A 43 -10.14 -7.68 10.80
C THR A 43 -11.08 -8.39 9.82
N ALA A 44 -11.26 -9.69 10.02
CA ALA A 44 -12.15 -10.48 9.20
C ALA A 44 -13.60 -10.23 9.57
N PRO A 45 -14.57 -10.59 8.69
CA PRO A 45 -15.99 -10.39 8.99
C PRO A 45 -16.47 -11.10 10.24
N ASP A 46 -15.83 -12.19 10.64
CA ASP A 46 -16.18 -12.95 11.84
C ASP A 46 -15.57 -12.35 13.12
N GLY A 47 -14.87 -11.24 13.01
CA GLY A 47 -14.20 -10.60 14.13
C GLY A 47 -12.77 -11.04 14.39
N THR A 48 -12.28 -12.03 13.66
CA THR A 48 -10.87 -12.46 13.80
C THR A 48 -9.94 -11.33 13.41
N VAL A 49 -8.94 -11.07 14.25
CA VAL A 49 -7.94 -10.02 14.02
C VAL A 49 -6.58 -10.64 13.77
N LEU A 50 -5.96 -10.26 12.66
CA LEU A 50 -4.61 -10.66 12.30
C LEU A 50 -3.74 -9.41 12.29
N ASN A 51 -2.62 -9.47 12.98
CA ASN A 51 -1.68 -8.35 13.05
C ASN A 51 -0.32 -8.78 12.53
N SER A 52 0.32 -7.87 11.82
CA SER A 52 1.71 -8.05 11.41
C SER A 52 2.38 -6.68 11.41
N ASN A 53 3.68 -6.68 11.54
CA ASN A 53 4.44 -5.45 11.34
C ASN A 53 5.73 -5.77 10.60
N LEU A 54 6.24 -4.75 9.94
CA LEU A 54 7.53 -4.86 9.28
C LEU A 54 8.28 -3.55 9.41
N LYS A 55 9.59 -3.66 9.55
CA LYS A 55 10.47 -2.51 9.62
C LYS A 55 11.19 -2.40 8.28
N LEU A 56 11.05 -1.28 7.61
CA LEU A 56 11.60 -1.08 6.29
C LEU A 56 13.12 -0.98 6.34
N LYS A 57 13.75 -1.78 5.49
CA LYS A 57 15.18 -1.73 5.23
C LYS A 57 15.41 -1.07 3.88
N LYS A 58 16.67 -0.74 3.60
CA LYS A 58 17.02 -0.10 2.32
C LYS A 58 16.55 -0.91 1.12
N GLU A 59 16.70 -2.23 1.17
CA GLU A 59 16.28 -3.11 0.08
C GLU A 59 14.77 -3.06 -0.14
N ASP A 60 14.02 -2.89 0.93
CA ASP A 60 12.56 -2.80 0.86
C ASP A 60 12.12 -1.51 0.17
N LEU A 61 12.82 -0.42 0.43
CA LEU A 61 12.55 0.85 -0.24
C LEU A 61 12.77 0.75 -1.74
N ASP A 62 13.85 0.10 -2.15
CA ASP A 62 14.13 -0.10 -3.57
C ASP A 62 13.02 -0.91 -4.24
N LEU A 63 12.53 -1.94 -3.58
CA LEU A 63 11.41 -2.75 -4.08
C LEU A 63 10.14 -1.93 -4.22
N ILE A 64 9.81 -1.12 -3.22
CA ILE A 64 8.61 -0.29 -3.23
C ILE A 64 8.65 0.71 -4.38
N TYR A 65 9.79 1.35 -4.61
CA TYR A 65 9.94 2.29 -5.72
C TYR A 65 9.76 1.61 -7.07
N ARG A 66 10.29 0.39 -7.24
CA ARG A 66 10.12 -0.38 -8.47
C ARG A 66 8.66 -0.76 -8.72
N ILE A 67 7.95 -1.18 -7.67
CA ILE A 67 6.54 -1.52 -7.78
C ILE A 67 5.73 -0.29 -8.19
N HIS A 68 6.05 0.86 -7.62
CA HIS A 68 5.36 2.10 -7.95
C HIS A 68 5.50 2.46 -9.43
N GLU A 69 6.64 2.20 -10.03
CA GLU A 69 6.86 2.45 -11.46
C GLU A 69 6.01 1.54 -12.35
N LEU A 70 5.66 0.35 -11.87
CA LEU A 70 4.86 -0.61 -12.63
C LEU A 70 3.37 -0.28 -12.65
N ILE A 71 2.89 0.48 -11.69
CA ILE A 71 1.49 0.83 -11.56
C ILE A 71 1.30 2.34 -11.61
#